data_a9b07dca2b8a7aa1c157b626efe58cdc
#
_entry.id   a9b07dca2b8a7aa1c157b626efe58cdc
#
_cell.length_a   1.000
_cell.length_b   1.000
_cell.length_c   1.000
_cell.angle_alpha   90.00
_cell.angle_beta   90.00
_cell.angle_gamma   90.00
#
_symmetry.space_group_name_H-M   'P 1'
#
loop_
_entity.id
_entity.type
_entity.pdbx_description
1 polymer ?
#
loop_
_entity_poly.entity_id
_entity_poly.type
_entity_poly.pdbx_seq_one_letter_code
_entity_poly.pdbx_strand_id
1 'polypeptide(L)'
;MDGIDPNFVNALCPDDLERVTDVLDGAFARMPALMNAGIKSIINGPITYTIDGAPLVGKIPGRENAFCIIGLRAGLGEGGGHGWLLAQQIVHGEACYDTWCIDPRRFTSHANIEMTSLKAIEDYQNEFRFHFPHEHRPAARLAKTTPLTPIMSNKNAEFTVINGWERVEY
;
A
#
# COMPACT_ATOMS: atom_id res chain seq x y z
N MET A 1 0.02 13.67 -11.33
CA MET A 1 -1.31 13.05 -11.17
C MET A 1 -2.05 13.86 -10.13
N ASP A 2 -3.16 14.48 -10.50
CA ASP A 2 -3.88 15.42 -9.63
C ASP A 2 -4.75 14.72 -8.56
N GLY A 3 -4.53 13.45 -8.31
CA GLY A 3 -5.32 12.66 -7.36
C GLY A 3 -6.75 12.39 -7.84
N ILE A 4 -7.55 11.78 -6.97
CA ILE A 4 -8.98 11.58 -7.20
C ILE A 4 -9.71 12.83 -6.69
N ASP A 5 -10.70 13.31 -7.46
CA ASP A 5 -11.57 14.40 -7.04
C ASP A 5 -12.12 14.12 -5.63
N PRO A 6 -12.00 15.04 -4.67
CA PRO A 6 -12.55 14.86 -3.32
C PRO A 6 -14.06 14.56 -3.27
N ASN A 7 -14.79 14.91 -4.35
CA ASN A 7 -16.21 14.62 -4.49
C ASN A 7 -16.50 13.28 -5.20
N PHE A 8 -15.45 12.51 -5.52
CA PHE A 8 -15.61 11.21 -6.16
C PHE A 8 -16.25 10.21 -5.20
N VAL A 9 -17.43 9.74 -5.51
CA VAL A 9 -18.21 8.81 -4.68
C VAL A 9 -18.88 7.77 -5.57
N ASN A 10 -18.69 6.49 -5.26
CA ASN A 10 -19.39 5.35 -5.87
C ASN A 10 -19.41 5.38 -7.40
N ALA A 11 -18.33 5.78 -8.03
CA ALA A 11 -18.21 5.85 -9.47
C ALA A 11 -16.99 5.05 -9.95
N LEU A 12 -16.96 4.75 -11.23
CA LEU A 12 -15.76 4.30 -11.92
C LEU A 12 -15.06 5.52 -12.54
N CYS A 13 -13.76 5.41 -12.67
CA CYS A 13 -12.98 6.36 -13.45
C CYS A 13 -13.29 6.18 -14.95
N PRO A 14 -13.04 7.19 -15.79
CA PRO A 14 -13.09 7.02 -17.24
C PRO A 14 -12.20 5.87 -17.70
N ASP A 15 -12.60 5.23 -18.79
CA ASP A 15 -11.82 4.17 -19.41
C ASP A 15 -10.42 4.69 -19.79
N ASP A 16 -9.40 3.93 -19.47
CA ASP A 16 -8.01 4.28 -19.74
C ASP A 16 -7.23 3.02 -20.14
N LEU A 17 -7.37 2.67 -21.43
CA LEU A 17 -6.68 1.52 -22.00
C LEU A 17 -5.19 1.80 -22.20
N GLU A 18 -4.83 3.05 -22.47
CA GLU A 18 -3.45 3.45 -22.74
C GLU A 18 -2.53 3.15 -21.57
N ARG A 19 -3.04 3.31 -20.34
CA ARG A 19 -2.30 3.03 -19.11
C ARG A 19 -1.83 1.58 -18.96
N VAL A 20 -2.51 0.64 -19.60
CA VAL A 20 -2.21 -0.80 -19.50
C VAL A 20 -1.59 -1.38 -20.77
N THR A 21 -1.16 -0.54 -21.70
CA THR A 21 -0.61 -0.97 -23.00
C THR A 21 0.59 -1.91 -22.81
N ASP A 22 1.54 -1.57 -21.96
CA ASP A 22 2.72 -2.41 -21.71
C ASP A 22 2.36 -3.81 -21.16
N VAL A 23 1.30 -3.86 -20.34
CA VAL A 23 0.77 -5.12 -19.80
C VAL A 23 0.10 -5.94 -20.90
N LEU A 24 -0.65 -5.28 -21.79
CA LEU A 24 -1.30 -5.92 -22.95
C LEU A 24 -0.27 -6.48 -23.92
N ASP A 25 0.81 -5.78 -24.19
CA ASP A 25 1.90 -6.26 -25.04
C ASP A 25 2.53 -7.54 -24.48
N GLY A 26 2.75 -7.59 -23.17
CA GLY A 26 3.18 -8.79 -22.48
C GLY A 26 2.17 -9.94 -22.57
N ALA A 27 0.88 -9.64 -22.47
CA ALA A 27 -0.19 -10.62 -22.63
C ALA A 27 -0.27 -11.17 -24.06
N PHE A 28 -0.17 -10.32 -25.08
CA PHE A 28 -0.16 -10.71 -26.49
C PHE A 28 1.06 -11.58 -26.83
N ALA A 29 2.21 -11.26 -26.29
CA ALA A 29 3.40 -12.08 -26.47
C ALA A 29 3.23 -13.50 -25.90
N ARG A 30 2.53 -13.65 -24.79
CA ARG A 30 2.28 -14.95 -24.14
C ARG A 30 1.12 -15.71 -24.77
N MET A 31 0.10 -15.01 -25.22
CA MET A 31 -1.13 -15.57 -25.80
C MET A 31 -1.53 -14.79 -27.07
N PRO A 32 -0.89 -15.08 -28.23
CA PRO A 32 -1.15 -14.35 -29.47
C PRO A 32 -2.62 -14.31 -29.92
N ALA A 33 -3.42 -15.32 -29.51
CA ALA A 33 -4.85 -15.37 -29.82
C ALA A 33 -5.61 -14.12 -29.29
N LEU A 34 -5.12 -13.48 -28.25
CA LEU A 34 -5.73 -12.26 -27.68
C LEU A 34 -5.67 -11.08 -28.65
N MET A 35 -4.72 -11.03 -29.57
CA MET A 35 -4.63 -9.97 -30.60
C MET A 35 -5.86 -9.93 -31.52
N ASN A 36 -6.56 -11.05 -31.65
CA ASN A 36 -7.76 -11.18 -32.48
C ASN A 36 -9.06 -11.09 -31.64
N ALA A 37 -8.94 -10.93 -30.32
CA ALA A 37 -10.07 -10.80 -29.42
C ALA A 37 -10.50 -9.34 -29.31
N GLY A 38 -11.81 -9.08 -29.31
CA GLY A 38 -12.35 -7.76 -29.00
C GLY A 38 -12.37 -7.49 -27.49
N ILE A 39 -12.33 -6.21 -27.12
CA ILE A 39 -12.53 -5.77 -25.73
C ILE A 39 -14.04 -5.66 -25.49
N LYS A 40 -14.54 -6.41 -24.52
CA LYS A 40 -15.96 -6.38 -24.15
C LYS A 40 -16.30 -5.18 -23.25
N SER A 41 -15.45 -4.90 -22.29
CA SER A 41 -15.63 -3.77 -21.36
C SER A 41 -14.29 -3.44 -20.70
N ILE A 42 -14.16 -2.19 -20.28
CA ILE A 42 -13.06 -1.68 -19.46
C ILE A 42 -13.64 -1.30 -18.12
N ILE A 43 -12.96 -1.67 -17.05
CA ILE A 43 -13.31 -1.28 -15.68
C ILE A 43 -12.11 -0.55 -15.10
N ASN A 44 -12.26 0.74 -14.86
CA ASN A 44 -11.24 1.58 -14.26
C ASN A 44 -11.79 2.17 -12.96
N GLY A 45 -11.13 1.92 -11.84
CA GLY A 45 -11.59 2.40 -10.55
C GLY A 45 -10.44 2.59 -9.57
N PRO A 46 -10.62 3.43 -8.55
CA PRO A 46 -9.60 3.63 -7.54
C PRO A 46 -9.46 2.38 -6.66
N ILE A 47 -8.24 2.12 -6.23
CA ILE A 47 -7.94 1.10 -5.24
C ILE A 47 -7.28 1.76 -4.03
N THR A 48 -7.63 1.33 -2.83
CA THR A 48 -7.09 1.89 -1.59
C THR A 48 -5.78 1.22 -1.23
N TYR A 49 -4.72 2.03 -1.12
CA TYR A 49 -3.41 1.59 -0.66
C TYR A 49 -3.02 2.29 0.64
N THR A 50 -2.33 1.58 1.48
CA THR A 50 -1.63 2.10 2.64
C THR A 50 -0.14 2.31 2.31
N ILE A 51 0.62 2.90 3.22
CA ILE A 51 2.04 3.19 3.02
C ILE A 51 2.88 1.91 2.81
N ASP A 52 2.51 0.83 3.46
CA ASP A 52 3.23 -0.45 3.46
C ASP A 52 2.47 -1.58 2.75
N GLY A 53 1.35 -1.25 2.11
CA GLY A 53 0.52 -2.22 1.41
C GLY A 53 -0.30 -3.15 2.30
N ALA A 54 -0.06 -3.21 3.61
CA ALA A 54 -0.87 -3.98 4.53
C ALA A 54 -2.12 -3.19 4.96
N PRO A 55 -3.27 -3.83 5.21
CA PRO A 55 -4.48 -3.13 5.61
C PRO A 55 -4.36 -2.45 6.98
N LEU A 56 -5.30 -1.55 7.27
CA LEU A 56 -5.50 -0.96 8.59
C LEU A 56 -6.73 -1.62 9.22
N VAL A 57 -6.51 -2.43 10.23
CA VAL A 57 -7.59 -3.16 10.92
C VAL A 57 -7.43 -2.99 12.42
N GLY A 58 -8.39 -2.33 13.05
CA GLY A 58 -8.35 -2.11 14.49
C GLY A 58 -8.93 -0.78 14.94
N LYS A 59 -8.63 -0.43 16.17
CA LYS A 59 -9.08 0.80 16.81
C LYS A 59 -8.39 2.02 16.19
N ILE A 60 -9.18 3.05 15.88
CA ILE A 60 -8.65 4.32 15.36
C ILE A 60 -7.89 5.04 16.48
N PRO A 61 -6.61 5.41 16.27
CA PRO A 61 -5.82 6.11 17.28
C PRO A 61 -6.49 7.41 17.74
N GLY A 62 -6.50 7.64 19.06
CA GLY A 62 -7.09 8.85 19.66
C GLY A 62 -8.61 8.92 19.61
N ARG A 63 -9.30 7.84 19.25
CA ARG A 63 -10.77 7.77 19.28
C ARG A 63 -11.23 6.60 20.14
N GLU A 64 -12.20 6.86 21.01
CA GLU A 64 -12.89 5.82 21.75
C GLU A 64 -14.00 5.20 20.88
N ASN A 65 -14.20 3.90 21.00
CA ASN A 65 -15.26 3.16 20.31
C ASN A 65 -15.32 3.36 18.78
N ALA A 66 -14.20 3.75 18.17
CA ALA A 66 -14.08 3.89 16.72
C ALA A 66 -13.05 2.90 16.18
N PHE A 67 -13.46 2.12 15.19
CA PHE A 67 -12.67 1.07 14.57
C PHE A 67 -12.67 1.25 13.06
N CYS A 68 -11.64 0.74 12.41
CA CYS A 68 -11.57 0.76 10.95
C CYS A 68 -11.14 -0.60 10.40
N ILE A 69 -11.54 -0.85 9.17
CA ILE A 69 -11.04 -1.89 8.29
C ILE A 69 -10.95 -1.29 6.88
N ILE A 70 -9.76 -0.93 6.46
CA ILE A 70 -9.49 -0.23 5.21
C ILE A 70 -8.20 -0.71 4.56
N GLY A 71 -8.05 -0.48 3.25
CA GLY A 71 -6.85 -0.85 2.52
C GLY A 71 -6.74 -2.34 2.23
N LEU A 72 -7.84 -3.09 2.23
CA LEU A 72 -7.88 -4.49 1.82
C LEU A 72 -7.76 -4.57 0.28
N ARG A 73 -6.57 -4.80 -0.21
CA ARG A 73 -6.32 -4.91 -1.67
C ARG A 73 -6.99 -6.14 -2.26
N ALA A 74 -6.90 -7.26 -1.57
CA ALA A 74 -7.54 -8.52 -1.92
C ALA A 74 -8.83 -8.74 -1.10
N GLY A 75 -9.75 -7.75 -1.11
CA GLY A 75 -10.90 -7.67 -0.22
C GLY A 75 -11.76 -8.93 -0.12
N LEU A 76 -11.98 -9.63 -1.23
CA LEU A 76 -12.73 -10.90 -1.24
C LEU A 76 -11.96 -12.03 -0.53
N GLY A 77 -10.62 -12.08 -0.67
CA GLY A 77 -9.78 -13.10 -0.03
C GLY A 77 -9.50 -12.82 1.44
N GLU A 78 -9.37 -11.57 1.80
CA GLU A 78 -8.88 -11.15 3.13
C GLU A 78 -9.98 -10.67 4.07
N GLY A 79 -11.09 -10.16 3.53
CA GLY A 79 -12.13 -9.47 4.29
C GLY A 79 -12.73 -10.30 5.41
N GLY A 80 -12.95 -11.60 5.20
CA GLY A 80 -13.50 -12.50 6.21
C GLY A 80 -12.58 -12.66 7.42
N GLY A 81 -11.28 -12.89 7.19
CA GLY A 81 -10.28 -13.05 8.25
C GLY A 81 -10.08 -11.75 9.04
N HIS A 82 -9.88 -10.64 8.34
CA HIS A 82 -9.71 -9.33 8.99
C HIS A 82 -10.97 -8.88 9.75
N GLY A 83 -12.15 -9.14 9.19
CA GLY A 83 -13.42 -8.87 9.89
C GLY A 83 -13.56 -9.68 11.18
N TRP A 84 -13.15 -10.93 11.17
CA TRP A 84 -13.15 -11.78 12.36
C TRP A 84 -12.17 -11.28 13.43
N LEU A 85 -10.94 -10.89 13.05
CA LEU A 85 -9.97 -10.30 13.97
C LEU A 85 -10.47 -8.98 14.55
N LEU A 86 -11.09 -8.13 13.73
CA LEU A 86 -11.67 -6.87 14.20
C LEU A 86 -12.83 -7.11 15.18
N ALA A 87 -13.69 -8.08 14.90
CA ALA A 87 -14.78 -8.44 15.81
C ALA A 87 -14.27 -8.87 17.17
N GLN A 88 -13.18 -9.64 17.24
CA GLN A 88 -12.54 -10.00 18.52
C GLN A 88 -12.01 -8.79 19.27
N GLN A 89 -11.33 -7.87 18.57
CA GLN A 89 -10.87 -6.61 19.19
C GLN A 89 -12.03 -5.79 19.77
N ILE A 90 -13.16 -5.74 19.08
CA ILE A 90 -14.35 -5.02 19.56
C ILE A 90 -14.98 -5.68 20.79
N VAL A 91 -15.11 -7.01 20.78
CA VAL A 91 -15.83 -7.76 21.81
C VAL A 91 -14.94 -8.04 23.04
N HIS A 92 -13.67 -8.39 22.81
CA HIS A 92 -12.76 -8.86 23.85
C HIS A 92 -11.65 -7.87 24.19
N GLY A 93 -11.51 -6.77 23.41
CA GLY A 93 -10.44 -5.79 23.58
C GLY A 93 -9.15 -6.14 22.82
N GLU A 94 -8.97 -7.41 22.45
CA GLU A 94 -7.81 -7.92 21.73
C GLU A 94 -8.20 -9.04 20.77
N ALA A 95 -7.38 -9.28 19.76
CA ALA A 95 -7.51 -10.42 18.86
C ALA A 95 -6.72 -11.63 19.39
N CYS A 96 -7.09 -12.84 18.97
CA CYS A 96 -6.40 -14.09 19.37
C CYS A 96 -5.01 -14.26 18.73
N TYR A 97 -4.65 -13.44 17.76
CA TYR A 97 -3.35 -13.41 17.09
C TYR A 97 -2.72 -12.03 17.19
N ASP A 98 -1.41 -11.96 17.03
CA ASP A 98 -0.70 -10.69 16.89
C ASP A 98 -1.16 -9.98 15.61
N THR A 99 -1.76 -8.80 15.77
CA THR A 99 -2.29 -7.97 14.71
C THR A 99 -1.48 -6.71 14.46
N TRP A 100 -0.25 -6.60 15.01
CA TRP A 100 0.55 -5.39 14.90
C TRP A 100 0.82 -4.97 13.44
N CYS A 101 1.03 -5.93 12.55
CA CYS A 101 1.28 -5.65 11.13
C CYS A 101 0.10 -5.00 10.39
N ILE A 102 -1.11 -5.07 10.95
CA ILE A 102 -2.33 -4.45 10.41
C ILE A 102 -2.92 -3.37 11.33
N ASP A 103 -2.34 -3.17 12.52
CA ASP A 103 -2.83 -2.21 13.50
C ASP A 103 -2.60 -0.76 13.01
N PRO A 104 -3.64 0.11 13.03
CA PRO A 104 -3.49 1.52 12.65
C PRO A 104 -2.43 2.28 13.44
N ARG A 105 -2.12 1.86 14.67
CA ARG A 105 -1.11 2.48 15.54
C ARG A 105 0.33 2.32 15.05
N ARG A 106 0.57 1.43 14.06
CA ARG A 106 1.90 1.27 13.46
C ARG A 106 2.34 2.52 12.69
N PHE A 107 1.39 3.37 12.31
CA PHE A 107 1.67 4.65 11.68
C PHE A 107 1.58 5.79 12.69
N THR A 108 2.47 6.74 12.54
CA THR A 108 2.54 7.96 13.37
C THR A 108 2.59 9.20 12.48
N SER A 109 3.00 10.34 12.99
CA SER A 109 3.05 11.61 12.25
C SER A 109 3.90 11.60 10.96
N HIS A 110 4.79 10.61 10.77
CA HIS A 110 5.53 10.44 9.53
C HIS A 110 4.63 10.05 8.34
N ALA A 111 3.49 9.44 8.61
CA ALA A 111 2.51 9.01 7.63
C ALA A 111 1.61 10.18 7.20
N ASN A 112 2.21 11.20 6.61
CA ASN A 112 1.48 12.32 6.03
C ASN A 112 0.96 11.99 4.62
N ILE A 113 0.16 12.89 4.07
CA ILE A 113 -0.49 12.67 2.76
C ILE A 113 0.52 12.52 1.61
N GLU A 114 1.61 13.27 1.65
CA GLU A 114 2.65 13.21 0.63
C GLU A 114 3.35 11.85 0.66
N MET A 115 3.83 11.42 1.82
CA MET A 115 4.44 10.12 2.00
C MET A 115 3.50 8.99 1.60
N THR A 116 2.23 9.07 2.03
CA THR A 116 1.23 8.04 1.73
C THR A 116 1.00 7.93 0.23
N SER A 117 0.89 9.06 -0.48
CA SER A 117 0.69 9.07 -1.92
C SER A 117 1.88 8.48 -2.67
N LEU A 118 3.09 8.89 -2.33
CA LEU A 118 4.31 8.39 -2.96
C LEU A 118 4.50 6.89 -2.73
N LYS A 119 4.30 6.41 -1.51
CA LYS A 119 4.41 5.00 -1.18
C LYS A 119 3.30 4.15 -1.79
N ALA A 120 2.07 4.64 -1.83
CA ALA A 120 0.96 3.92 -2.47
C ALA A 120 1.20 3.73 -3.96
N ILE A 121 1.70 4.76 -4.66
CA ILE A 121 2.06 4.67 -6.07
C ILE A 121 3.18 3.65 -6.29
N GLU A 122 4.25 3.74 -5.51
CA GLU A 122 5.40 2.83 -5.59
C GLU A 122 4.99 1.38 -5.32
N ASP A 123 4.19 1.13 -4.29
CA ASP A 123 3.72 -0.19 -3.93
C ASP A 123 2.82 -0.79 -5.02
N TYR A 124 1.88 0.01 -5.55
CA TYR A 124 1.03 -0.43 -6.65
C TYR A 124 1.82 -0.77 -7.93
N GLN A 125 2.77 0.06 -8.31
CA GLN A 125 3.60 -0.18 -9.50
C GLN A 125 4.43 -1.46 -9.41
N ASN A 126 4.73 -1.89 -8.19
CA ASN A 126 5.61 -3.03 -7.93
C ASN A 126 4.88 -4.24 -7.31
N GLU A 127 3.56 -4.21 -7.22
CA GLU A 127 2.78 -5.25 -6.53
C GLU A 127 3.04 -6.66 -7.07
N PHE A 128 3.17 -6.81 -8.38
CA PHE A 128 3.39 -8.10 -9.04
C PHE A 128 4.82 -8.31 -9.54
N ARG A 129 5.73 -7.41 -9.15
CA ARG A 129 7.13 -7.48 -9.53
C ARG A 129 7.93 -8.26 -8.50
N PHE A 130 8.76 -9.19 -8.95
CA PHE A 130 9.73 -9.84 -8.09
C PHE A 130 10.77 -8.83 -7.59
N HIS A 131 11.05 -8.88 -6.28
CA HIS A 131 12.13 -8.12 -5.69
C HIS A 131 13.46 -8.83 -5.91
N PHE A 132 14.46 -8.08 -6.35
CA PHE A 132 15.83 -8.57 -6.33
C PHE A 132 16.41 -8.44 -4.91
N PRO A 133 17.36 -9.31 -4.53
CA PRO A 133 18.09 -9.13 -3.28
C PRO A 133 18.68 -7.71 -3.21
N HIS A 134 18.56 -7.07 -2.05
CA HIS A 134 19.01 -5.69 -1.81
C HIS A 134 18.34 -4.61 -2.69
N GLU A 135 17.22 -4.89 -3.32
CA GLU A 135 16.44 -3.88 -4.01
C GLU A 135 15.73 -2.97 -3.00
N HIS A 136 16.04 -1.68 -3.06
CA HIS A 136 15.41 -0.68 -2.20
C HIS A 136 14.30 0.07 -2.93
N ARG A 137 13.26 0.41 -2.20
CA ARG A 137 12.16 1.23 -2.69
C ARG A 137 12.53 2.72 -2.47
N PRO A 138 12.67 3.51 -3.56
CA PRO A 138 13.20 4.87 -3.46
C PRO A 138 12.19 5.93 -2.98
N ALA A 139 10.90 5.66 -3.01
CA ALA A 139 9.90 6.69 -2.69
C ALA A 139 9.91 7.07 -1.20
N ALA A 140 9.70 8.36 -0.92
CA ALA A 140 9.55 8.93 0.42
C ALA A 140 10.66 8.52 1.41
N ARG A 141 11.92 8.51 0.96
CA ARG A 141 13.09 8.26 1.80
C ARG A 141 13.23 9.35 2.87
N LEU A 142 13.90 9.01 3.97
CA LEU A 142 14.18 9.89 5.12
C LEU A 142 12.93 10.40 5.87
N ALA A 143 11.75 9.80 5.65
CA ALA A 143 10.54 10.18 6.35
C ALA A 143 10.51 9.72 7.81
N LYS A 144 11.19 8.62 8.13
CA LYS A 144 11.28 8.07 9.50
C LYS A 144 12.73 7.73 9.83
N THR A 145 13.39 8.67 10.50
CA THR A 145 14.81 8.62 10.83
C THR A 145 15.06 8.45 12.32
N THR A 146 16.25 7.99 12.69
CA THR A 146 16.71 7.95 14.07
C THR A 146 17.62 9.16 14.37
N PRO A 147 17.85 9.52 15.64
CA PRO A 147 18.81 10.56 15.99
C PRO A 147 20.24 10.33 15.47
N LEU A 148 20.58 9.08 15.16
CA LEU A 148 21.88 8.72 14.59
C LEU A 148 21.96 8.95 13.08
N THR A 149 20.85 9.06 12.38
CA THR A 149 20.82 9.18 10.91
C THR A 149 21.68 10.33 10.40
N PRO A 150 21.63 11.57 10.93
CA PRO A 150 22.48 12.66 10.46
C PRO A 150 23.97 12.39 10.69
N ILE A 151 24.30 11.75 11.82
CA ILE A 151 25.70 11.44 12.17
C ILE A 151 26.27 10.41 11.21
N MET A 152 25.50 9.39 10.89
CA MET A 152 25.91 8.33 9.99
C MET A 152 25.94 8.80 8.54
N SER A 153 24.99 9.64 8.13
CA SER A 153 25.00 10.29 6.81
C SER A 153 26.27 11.11 6.59
N ASN A 154 26.72 11.86 7.61
CA ASN A 154 27.97 12.61 7.54
C ASN A 154 29.23 11.72 7.44
N LYS A 155 29.08 10.43 7.69
CA LYS A 155 30.15 9.43 7.51
C LYS A 155 30.00 8.65 6.21
N ASN A 156 29.13 9.11 5.30
CA ASN A 156 28.81 8.48 4.02
C ASN A 156 28.20 7.07 4.16
N ALA A 157 27.44 6.81 5.23
CA ALA A 157 26.73 5.56 5.37
C ALA A 157 25.62 5.45 4.33
N GLU A 158 25.48 4.29 3.74
CA GLU A 158 24.34 3.93 2.91
C GLU A 158 23.18 3.46 3.78
N PHE A 159 21.96 3.79 3.36
CA PHE A 159 20.77 3.52 4.15
C PHE A 159 19.79 2.64 3.40
N THR A 160 19.17 1.75 4.15
CA THR A 160 18.01 0.95 3.74
C THR A 160 16.80 1.24 4.62
N VAL A 161 15.60 0.88 4.15
CA VAL A 161 14.37 1.02 4.93
C VAL A 161 13.94 -0.33 5.48
N ILE A 162 13.89 -0.44 6.82
CA ILE A 162 13.40 -1.63 7.52
C ILE A 162 12.23 -1.22 8.42
N ASN A 163 11.06 -1.80 8.18
CA ASN A 163 9.82 -1.49 8.91
C ASN A 163 9.51 0.02 8.93
N GLY A 164 9.77 0.69 7.81
CA GLY A 164 9.55 2.13 7.65
C GLY A 164 10.66 3.02 8.22
N TRP A 165 11.67 2.48 8.92
CA TRP A 165 12.78 3.23 9.48
C TRP A 165 13.99 3.21 8.56
N GLU A 166 14.62 4.37 8.40
CA GLU A 166 15.96 4.44 7.80
C GLU A 166 16.98 3.78 8.74
N ARG A 167 17.64 2.78 8.22
CA ARG A 167 18.69 2.00 8.91
C ARG A 167 19.97 2.04 8.09
N VAL A 168 21.10 2.08 8.76
CA VAL A 168 22.40 1.92 8.08
C VAL A 168 22.47 0.50 7.53
N GLU A 169 22.81 0.37 6.26
CA GLU A 169 23.05 -0.89 5.61
C GLU A 169 24.54 -1.25 5.64
N TYR A 170 25.42 -0.27 5.37
CA TYR A 170 26.87 -0.36 5.50
C TYR A 170 27.54 1.00 5.56
#